data_2ccf1a77c15092f7fd8a20f318521bb3
#
_entry.id   2ccf1a77c15092f7fd8a20f318521bb3
#
_cell.length_a   1.000
_cell.length_b   1.000
_cell.length_c   1.000
_cell.angle_alpha   90.00
_cell.angle_beta   90.00
_cell.angle_gamma   90.00
#
_symmetry.space_group_name_H-M   'P 1'
#
loop_
_entity.id
_entity.type
_entity.pdbx_description
1 polymer ?
#
loop_
_entity_poly.entity_id
_entity_poly.type
_entity_poly.pdbx_seq_one_letter_code
_entity_poly.pdbx_strand_id
1 'polypeptide(L)'
;IASCLVGSEMCIRDRFNKSHAACYAVVAYQTAYLKYYYPVEFMAALMTSVIDNPKKVSEYILNCRNMNIAILPPDVNAGEAGFSVTDGKIRYALTAIKGVGRPVIDSLVQERKERGPFPNLKDFITRMSDKKEMNKRAIENLIKAGACDGLDGNRQQMLLVYNTLIDNLNQEKKNSLAGQMSLFDLVSEEEKKA
;
A
#
# COMPACT_ATOMS: atom_id res chain seq x y z
N ILE A 1 24.45 -6.67 -57.33
CA ILE A 1 24.63 -6.32 -55.90
C ILE A 1 23.65 -5.20 -55.50
N ALA A 2 23.41 -4.19 -56.35
CA ALA A 2 22.45 -3.11 -56.06
C ALA A 2 20.99 -3.59 -55.96
N SER A 3 20.56 -4.59 -56.69
CA SER A 3 19.19 -5.13 -56.63
C SER A 3 18.88 -5.88 -55.32
N CYS A 4 19.90 -6.47 -54.71
CA CYS A 4 19.74 -7.10 -53.39
C CYS A 4 19.58 -6.08 -52.26
N LEU A 5 20.20 -4.90 -52.37
CA LEU A 5 20.04 -3.82 -51.39
C LEU A 5 18.64 -3.20 -51.48
N VAL A 6 18.11 -3.02 -52.70
CA VAL A 6 16.75 -2.52 -52.92
C VAL A 6 15.71 -3.51 -52.34
N GLY A 7 15.94 -4.82 -52.50
CA GLY A 7 15.11 -5.86 -51.88
C GLY A 7 15.17 -5.87 -50.34
N SER A 8 16.35 -5.56 -49.76
CA SER A 8 16.50 -5.49 -48.32
C SER A 8 15.82 -4.26 -47.74
N GLU A 9 15.82 -3.11 -48.39
CA GLU A 9 15.07 -1.93 -47.96
C GLU A 9 13.55 -2.16 -48.06
N MET A 10 13.06 -2.80 -49.08
CA MET A 10 11.67 -3.20 -49.21
C MET A 10 11.26 -4.18 -48.10
N CYS A 11 12.13 -5.17 -47.81
CA CYS A 11 11.90 -6.09 -46.68
C CYS A 11 11.94 -5.42 -45.32
N ILE A 12 12.72 -4.35 -45.12
CA ILE A 12 12.75 -3.57 -43.88
C ILE A 12 11.49 -2.73 -43.73
N ARG A 13 10.99 -2.15 -44.83
CA ARG A 13 9.70 -1.41 -44.82
C ARG A 13 8.50 -2.31 -44.60
N ASP A 14 8.49 -3.51 -45.18
CA ASP A 14 7.42 -4.50 -45.00
C ASP A 14 7.45 -5.22 -43.65
N ARG A 15 8.58 -5.21 -42.95
CA ARG A 15 8.69 -5.77 -41.59
C ARG A 15 7.97 -4.92 -40.55
N PHE A 16 7.76 -3.63 -40.81
CA PHE A 16 6.95 -2.79 -39.92
C PHE A 16 5.50 -2.84 -40.41
N ASN A 17 4.73 -3.78 -39.84
CA ASN A 17 3.32 -3.90 -40.16
C ASN A 17 2.61 -2.56 -39.89
N LYS A 18 2.08 -1.91 -40.95
CA LYS A 18 1.40 -0.62 -40.87
C LYS A 18 0.24 -0.65 -39.85
N SER A 19 -0.47 -1.76 -39.76
CA SER A 19 -1.54 -1.96 -38.77
C SER A 19 -1.01 -1.93 -37.34
N HIS A 20 0.12 -2.56 -37.10
CA HIS A 20 0.81 -2.54 -35.82
C HIS A 20 1.26 -1.12 -35.45
N ALA A 21 1.88 -0.41 -36.39
CA ALA A 21 2.29 0.98 -36.18
C ALA A 21 1.10 1.91 -35.89
N ALA A 22 -0.01 1.72 -36.61
CA ALA A 22 -1.24 2.50 -36.37
C ALA A 22 -1.82 2.25 -34.98
N CYS A 23 -1.88 0.99 -34.54
CA CYS A 23 -2.35 0.65 -33.19
C CYS A 23 -1.47 1.28 -32.10
N TYR A 24 -0.14 1.18 -32.27
CA TYR A 24 0.79 1.80 -31.30
C TYR A 24 0.73 3.34 -31.33
N ALA A 25 0.47 3.96 -32.47
CA ALA A 25 0.28 5.41 -32.55
C ALA A 25 -0.93 5.88 -31.74
N VAL A 26 -2.03 5.11 -31.74
CA VAL A 26 -3.21 5.39 -30.92
C VAL A 26 -2.86 5.31 -29.43
N VAL A 27 -2.18 4.25 -29.00
CA VAL A 27 -1.76 4.08 -27.58
C VAL A 27 -0.78 5.19 -27.18
N ALA A 28 0.17 5.53 -28.04
CA ALA A 28 1.12 6.62 -27.77
C ALA A 28 0.41 7.97 -27.63
N TYR A 29 -0.58 8.24 -28.49
CA TYR A 29 -1.40 9.44 -28.38
C TYR A 29 -2.20 9.47 -27.08
N GLN A 30 -2.87 8.37 -26.73
CA GLN A 30 -3.64 8.25 -25.49
C GLN A 30 -2.76 8.47 -24.25
N THR A 31 -1.57 7.85 -24.21
CA THR A 31 -0.63 8.05 -23.08
C THR A 31 -0.12 9.48 -22.99
N ALA A 32 0.20 10.10 -24.12
CA ALA A 32 0.60 11.50 -24.17
C ALA A 32 -0.52 12.44 -23.72
N TYR A 33 -1.76 12.18 -24.17
CA TYR A 33 -2.94 12.93 -23.76
C TYR A 33 -3.18 12.85 -22.26
N LEU A 34 -3.18 11.63 -21.69
CA LEU A 34 -3.38 11.43 -20.26
C LEU A 34 -2.26 12.09 -19.43
N LYS A 35 -1.01 11.97 -19.87
CA LYS A 35 0.13 12.62 -19.21
C LYS A 35 0.04 14.14 -19.24
N TYR A 36 -0.50 14.71 -20.30
CA TYR A 36 -0.63 16.17 -20.45
C TYR A 36 -1.79 16.74 -19.63
N TYR A 37 -2.98 16.12 -19.73
CA TYR A 37 -4.19 16.65 -19.10
C TYR A 37 -4.40 16.16 -17.67
N TYR A 38 -3.90 14.97 -17.32
CA TYR A 38 -4.07 14.31 -16.03
C TYR A 38 -2.72 13.78 -15.49
N PRO A 39 -1.70 14.66 -15.33
CA PRO A 39 -0.35 14.24 -15.01
C PRO A 39 -0.24 13.51 -13.66
N VAL A 40 -1.01 13.91 -12.66
CA VAL A 40 -0.97 13.33 -11.31
C VAL A 40 -1.52 11.91 -11.33
N GLU A 41 -2.69 11.72 -11.92
CA GLU A 41 -3.36 10.42 -12.06
C GLU A 41 -2.55 9.47 -12.94
N PHE A 42 -2.01 9.99 -14.04
CA PHE A 42 -1.14 9.24 -14.93
C PHE A 42 0.12 8.73 -14.22
N MET A 43 0.79 9.58 -13.45
CA MET A 43 1.99 9.19 -12.69
C MET A 43 1.67 8.22 -11.56
N ALA A 44 0.53 8.37 -10.87
CA ALA A 44 0.08 7.43 -9.85
C ALA A 44 -0.20 6.04 -10.45
N ALA A 45 -0.89 5.97 -11.57
CA ALA A 45 -1.17 4.72 -12.29
C ALA A 45 0.13 4.08 -12.80
N LEU A 46 1.06 4.87 -13.36
CA LEU A 46 2.35 4.41 -13.86
C LEU A 46 3.21 3.82 -12.73
N MET A 47 3.31 4.51 -11.59
CA MET A 47 4.03 3.99 -10.41
C MET A 47 3.38 2.72 -9.86
N THR A 48 2.06 2.63 -9.87
CA THR A 48 1.34 1.42 -9.45
C THR A 48 1.62 0.24 -10.36
N SER A 49 1.74 0.45 -11.68
CA SER A 49 2.05 -0.63 -12.63
C SER A 49 3.46 -1.23 -12.47
N VAL A 50 4.38 -0.50 -11.85
CA VAL A 50 5.77 -0.93 -11.62
C VAL A 50 6.10 -1.08 -10.13
N ILE A 51 5.10 -1.24 -9.27
CA ILE A 51 5.24 -1.22 -7.81
C ILE A 51 6.25 -2.24 -7.28
N ASP A 52 6.40 -3.37 -7.97
CA ASP A 52 7.35 -4.44 -7.64
C ASP A 52 8.80 -4.12 -8.04
N ASN A 53 9.02 -2.98 -8.71
CA ASN A 53 10.36 -2.53 -9.13
C ASN A 53 10.75 -1.22 -8.43
N PRO A 54 11.41 -1.30 -7.25
CA PRO A 54 11.76 -0.11 -6.46
C PRO A 54 12.65 0.91 -7.19
N LYS A 55 13.49 0.45 -8.13
CA LYS A 55 14.34 1.34 -8.94
C LYS A 55 13.49 2.23 -9.84
N LYS A 56 12.52 1.63 -10.56
CA LYS A 56 11.60 2.39 -11.42
C LYS A 56 10.69 3.31 -10.61
N VAL A 57 10.19 2.84 -9.47
CA VAL A 57 9.40 3.69 -8.56
C VAL A 57 10.20 4.91 -8.14
N SER A 58 11.47 4.75 -7.75
CA SER A 58 12.35 5.86 -7.35
C SER A 58 12.59 6.85 -8.51
N GLU A 59 12.78 6.34 -9.74
CA GLU A 59 12.91 7.16 -10.94
C GLU A 59 11.65 8.00 -11.21
N TYR A 60 10.47 7.38 -11.11
CA TYR A 60 9.20 8.09 -11.31
C TYR A 60 8.90 9.09 -10.19
N ILE A 61 9.35 8.84 -8.96
CA ILE A 61 9.30 9.82 -7.88
C ILE A 61 10.10 11.07 -8.23
N LEU A 62 11.32 10.90 -8.79
CA LEU A 62 12.12 12.02 -9.26
C LEU A 62 11.43 12.77 -10.41
N ASN A 63 10.83 12.03 -11.35
CA ASN A 63 10.05 12.63 -12.44
C ASN A 63 8.85 13.45 -11.91
N CYS A 64 8.12 12.94 -10.91
CA CYS A 64 7.04 13.66 -10.25
C CYS A 64 7.54 14.99 -9.64
N ARG A 65 8.69 14.97 -8.95
CA ARG A 65 9.31 16.18 -8.38
C ARG A 65 9.64 17.21 -9.46
N ASN A 66 10.21 16.77 -10.59
CA ASN A 66 10.52 17.64 -11.72
C ASN A 66 9.25 18.23 -12.37
N MET A 67 8.12 17.56 -12.25
CA MET A 67 6.80 18.02 -12.70
C MET A 67 6.06 18.84 -11.63
N ASN A 68 6.69 19.14 -10.48
CA ASN A 68 6.09 19.81 -9.32
C ASN A 68 4.88 19.03 -8.73
N ILE A 69 4.85 17.71 -8.88
CA ILE A 69 3.85 16.85 -8.28
C ILE A 69 4.36 16.40 -6.91
N ALA A 70 3.63 16.78 -5.85
CA ALA A 70 3.97 16.40 -4.49
C ALA A 70 3.61 14.94 -4.22
N ILE A 71 4.51 14.23 -3.52
CA ILE A 71 4.27 12.86 -3.06
C ILE A 71 4.14 12.88 -1.54
N LEU A 72 2.99 12.44 -1.06
CA LEU A 72 2.67 12.31 0.37
C LEU A 72 3.25 10.99 0.91
N PRO A 73 3.69 10.96 2.18
CA PRO A 73 4.16 9.73 2.82
C PRO A 73 3.05 8.67 2.88
N PRO A 74 3.41 7.38 3.10
CA PRO A 74 2.42 6.35 3.36
C PRO A 74 1.64 6.66 4.64
N ASP A 75 0.38 6.22 4.72
CA ASP A 75 -0.50 6.47 5.87
C ASP A 75 -1.52 5.34 5.99
N VAL A 76 -1.65 4.71 7.17
CA VAL A 76 -2.60 3.61 7.40
C VAL A 76 -4.05 4.07 7.31
N ASN A 77 -4.34 5.35 7.57
CA ASN A 77 -5.68 5.92 7.53
C ASN A 77 -6.09 6.47 6.16
N ALA A 78 -5.13 6.83 5.30
CA ALA A 78 -5.40 7.45 3.99
C ALA A 78 -4.78 6.68 2.82
N GLY A 79 -3.81 5.77 3.07
CA GLY A 79 -3.12 5.02 2.03
C GLY A 79 -3.98 3.90 1.44
N GLU A 80 -3.73 3.57 0.19
CA GLU A 80 -4.33 2.46 -0.54
C GLU A 80 -3.25 1.43 -0.92
N ALA A 81 -3.66 0.29 -1.50
CA ALA A 81 -2.72 -0.71 -1.98
C ALA A 81 -1.79 -0.14 -3.07
N GLY A 82 -2.33 0.61 -4.05
CA GLY A 82 -1.57 1.33 -5.07
C GLY A 82 -1.29 2.78 -4.69
N PHE A 83 -0.55 3.47 -5.55
CA PHE A 83 -0.42 4.92 -5.45
C PHE A 83 -1.77 5.57 -5.77
N SER A 84 -2.26 6.42 -4.90
CA SER A 84 -3.56 7.08 -5.02
C SER A 84 -3.39 8.59 -5.08
N VAL A 85 -4.39 9.27 -5.66
CA VAL A 85 -4.41 10.72 -5.76
C VAL A 85 -5.32 11.30 -4.68
N THR A 86 -4.81 12.27 -3.94
CA THR A 86 -5.55 13.00 -2.91
C THR A 86 -5.20 14.48 -3.03
N ASP A 87 -6.18 15.33 -3.29
CA ASP A 87 -6.02 16.79 -3.41
C ASP A 87 -4.90 17.20 -4.40
N GLY A 88 -4.82 16.55 -5.56
CA GLY A 88 -3.80 16.83 -6.58
C GLY A 88 -2.38 16.39 -6.20
N LYS A 89 -2.22 15.59 -5.17
CA LYS A 89 -0.96 15.00 -4.71
C LYS A 89 -1.03 13.48 -4.77
N ILE A 90 0.11 12.83 -4.93
CA ILE A 90 0.17 11.37 -4.96
C ILE A 90 0.50 10.85 -3.57
N ARG A 91 -0.36 9.99 -3.01
CA ARG A 91 -0.07 9.26 -1.77
C ARG A 91 0.75 8.00 -2.07
N TYR A 92 1.78 7.77 -1.27
CA TYR A 92 2.65 6.60 -1.41
C TYR A 92 1.87 5.29 -1.13
N ALA A 93 2.02 4.32 -2.03
CA ALA A 93 1.35 3.03 -1.94
C ALA A 93 1.81 2.22 -0.74
N LEU A 94 0.89 1.65 0.03
CA LEU A 94 1.23 0.81 1.19
C LEU A 94 1.89 -0.51 0.78
N THR A 95 1.55 -1.08 -0.38
CA THR A 95 2.20 -2.31 -0.87
C THR A 95 3.64 -2.10 -1.36
N ALA A 96 4.04 -0.86 -1.65
CA ALA A 96 5.42 -0.54 -1.99
C ALA A 96 6.36 -0.57 -0.76
N ILE A 97 5.82 -0.70 0.45
CA ILE A 97 6.60 -0.85 1.68
C ILE A 97 7.17 -2.26 1.74
N LYS A 98 8.49 -2.36 1.80
CA LYS A 98 9.19 -3.64 1.83
C LYS A 98 8.73 -4.52 3.00
N GLY A 99 8.36 -5.77 2.70
CA GLY A 99 7.96 -6.74 3.71
C GLY A 99 6.52 -6.59 4.21
N VAL A 100 5.71 -5.79 3.53
CA VAL A 100 4.25 -5.72 3.73
C VAL A 100 3.57 -6.29 2.50
N GLY A 101 2.91 -7.43 2.66
CA GLY A 101 2.23 -8.11 1.56
C GLY A 101 0.91 -7.45 1.18
N ARG A 102 0.50 -7.60 -0.08
CA ARG A 102 -0.78 -7.09 -0.57
C ARG A 102 -2.00 -7.56 0.26
N PRO A 103 -2.11 -8.85 0.67
CA PRO A 103 -3.24 -9.31 1.48
C PRO A 103 -3.37 -8.56 2.82
N VAL A 104 -2.24 -8.18 3.43
CA VAL A 104 -2.22 -7.37 4.66
C VAL A 104 -2.85 -6.01 4.43
N ILE A 105 -2.51 -5.36 3.31
CA ILE A 105 -3.01 -4.04 2.97
C ILE A 105 -4.48 -4.09 2.55
N ASP A 106 -4.89 -5.10 1.79
CA ASP A 106 -6.29 -5.27 1.41
C ASP A 106 -7.16 -5.45 2.67
N SER A 107 -6.71 -6.27 3.65
CA SER A 107 -7.38 -6.43 4.96
C SER A 107 -7.41 -5.13 5.77
N LEU A 108 -6.32 -4.33 5.74
CA LEU A 108 -6.25 -3.04 6.41
C LEU A 108 -7.24 -2.03 5.82
N VAL A 109 -7.27 -1.93 4.49
CA VAL A 109 -8.19 -1.03 3.78
C VAL A 109 -9.64 -1.42 4.02
N GLN A 110 -9.94 -2.72 3.99
CA GLN A 110 -11.28 -3.23 4.28
C GLN A 110 -11.70 -2.90 5.72
N GLU A 111 -10.85 -3.18 6.71
CA GLU A 111 -11.13 -2.91 8.13
C GLU A 111 -11.40 -1.41 8.37
N ARG A 112 -10.61 -0.55 7.72
CA ARG A 112 -10.82 0.90 7.78
C ARG A 112 -12.15 1.33 7.16
N LYS A 113 -12.57 0.71 6.06
CA LYS A 113 -13.87 1.01 5.40
C LYS A 113 -15.05 0.56 6.25
N GLU A 114 -14.92 -0.56 6.96
CA GLU A 114 -15.98 -1.13 7.78
C GLU A 114 -16.16 -0.41 9.12
N ARG A 115 -15.06 -0.09 9.80
CA ARG A 115 -15.06 0.43 11.17
C ARG A 115 -14.51 1.85 11.33
N GLY A 116 -14.19 2.51 10.22
CA GLY A 116 -13.62 3.85 10.20
C GLY A 116 -12.10 3.88 10.47
N PRO A 117 -11.50 5.08 10.49
CA PRO A 117 -10.07 5.27 10.67
C PRO A 117 -9.59 4.74 12.01
N PHE A 118 -8.30 4.43 12.10
CA PHE A 118 -7.63 4.02 13.33
C PHE A 118 -7.27 5.26 14.16
N PRO A 119 -7.81 5.41 15.37
CA PRO A 119 -7.54 6.60 16.20
C PRO A 119 -6.14 6.57 16.84
N ASN A 120 -5.61 5.38 17.16
CA ASN A 120 -4.33 5.21 17.82
C ASN A 120 -3.69 3.87 17.48
N LEU A 121 -2.41 3.68 17.86
CA LEU A 121 -1.64 2.47 17.59
C LEU A 121 -2.25 1.23 18.26
N LYS A 122 -2.79 1.33 19.46
CA LYS A 122 -3.41 0.21 20.18
C LYS A 122 -4.64 -0.31 19.43
N ASP A 123 -5.53 0.57 18.99
CA ASP A 123 -6.71 0.21 18.19
C ASP A 123 -6.29 -0.42 16.85
N PHE A 124 -5.31 0.18 16.16
CA PHE A 124 -4.77 -0.39 14.93
C PHE A 124 -4.27 -1.81 15.13
N ILE A 125 -3.42 -2.07 16.15
CA ILE A 125 -2.88 -3.40 16.42
C ILE A 125 -4.01 -4.36 16.83
N THR A 126 -4.95 -3.93 17.68
CA THR A 126 -6.07 -4.77 18.15
C THR A 126 -6.93 -5.23 16.97
N ARG A 127 -7.38 -4.30 16.14
CA ARG A 127 -8.23 -4.60 14.98
C ARG A 127 -7.51 -5.46 13.94
N MET A 128 -6.21 -5.18 13.71
CA MET A 128 -5.42 -5.92 12.73
C MET A 128 -4.92 -7.26 13.25
N SER A 129 -4.80 -7.48 14.57
CA SER A 129 -4.35 -8.76 15.14
C SER A 129 -5.34 -9.91 14.93
N ASP A 130 -6.59 -9.62 14.57
CA ASP A 130 -7.61 -10.62 14.22
C ASP A 130 -7.46 -11.12 12.77
N LYS A 131 -6.70 -10.43 11.96
CA LYS A 131 -6.47 -10.78 10.56
C LYS A 131 -5.27 -11.74 10.46
N LYS A 132 -5.47 -12.90 9.85
CA LYS A 132 -4.44 -13.95 9.71
C LYS A 132 -3.20 -13.51 8.95
N GLU A 133 -3.36 -12.56 8.05
CA GLU A 133 -2.32 -12.04 7.18
C GLU A 133 -1.36 -11.08 7.91
N MET A 134 -1.82 -10.46 9.02
CA MET A 134 -1.03 -9.51 9.79
C MET A 134 -0.03 -10.24 10.69
N ASN A 135 1.22 -9.85 10.60
CA ASN A 135 2.29 -10.34 11.45
C ASN A 135 3.11 -9.21 12.06
N LYS A 136 3.88 -9.51 13.11
CA LYS A 136 4.74 -8.54 13.82
C LYS A 136 5.66 -7.76 12.88
N ARG A 137 6.22 -8.44 11.87
CA ARG A 137 7.13 -7.82 10.90
C ARG A 137 6.44 -6.81 9.98
N ALA A 138 5.18 -7.08 9.59
CA ALA A 138 4.41 -6.15 8.79
C ALA A 138 4.10 -4.86 9.56
N ILE A 139 3.70 -4.98 10.83
CA ILE A 139 3.45 -3.83 11.73
C ILE A 139 4.74 -3.02 11.90
N GLU A 140 5.85 -3.69 12.20
CA GLU A 140 7.16 -3.05 12.35
C GLU A 140 7.56 -2.26 11.10
N ASN A 141 7.37 -2.86 9.91
CA ASN A 141 7.71 -2.21 8.65
C ASN A 141 6.79 -1.02 8.34
N LEU A 142 5.50 -1.08 8.67
CA LEU A 142 4.58 0.05 8.55
C LEU A 142 5.00 1.21 9.46
N ILE A 143 5.38 0.93 10.71
CA ILE A 143 5.89 1.96 11.64
C ILE A 143 7.19 2.56 11.11
N LYS A 144 8.17 1.73 10.71
CA LYS A 144 9.46 2.19 10.17
C LYS A 144 9.31 3.03 8.91
N ALA A 145 8.37 2.68 8.04
CA ALA A 145 8.06 3.45 6.83
C ALA A 145 7.34 4.78 7.11
N GLY A 146 6.86 5.00 8.34
CA GLY A 146 6.12 6.18 8.72
C GLY A 146 4.63 6.13 8.36
N ALA A 147 4.12 4.96 8.02
CA ALA A 147 2.69 4.81 7.71
C ALA A 147 1.79 5.02 8.93
N CYS A 148 2.35 4.92 10.13
CA CYS A 148 1.65 5.13 11.40
C CYS A 148 1.87 6.54 11.99
N ASP A 149 2.56 7.46 11.32
CA ASP A 149 2.88 8.79 11.85
C ASP A 149 1.64 9.67 12.14
N GLY A 150 0.51 9.34 11.53
CA GLY A 150 -0.79 9.97 11.82
C GLY A 150 -1.48 9.45 13.09
N LEU A 151 -0.93 8.42 13.73
CA LEU A 151 -1.41 7.87 14.99
C LEU A 151 -0.69 8.52 16.19
N ASP A 152 -1.15 8.22 17.42
CA ASP A 152 -0.57 8.78 18.63
C ASP A 152 0.88 8.36 18.86
N GLY A 153 1.75 9.32 19.21
CA GLY A 153 3.14 9.08 19.55
C GLY A 153 4.10 9.21 18.35
N ASN A 154 5.39 9.01 18.62
CA ASN A 154 6.42 9.01 17.60
C ASN A 154 6.87 7.57 17.23
N ARG A 155 7.54 7.41 16.08
CA ARG A 155 7.99 6.10 15.58
C ARG A 155 8.81 5.31 16.59
N GLN A 156 9.70 5.97 17.35
CA GLN A 156 10.53 5.30 18.35
C GLN A 156 9.70 4.74 19.50
N GLN A 157 8.74 5.54 20.00
CA GLN A 157 7.79 5.07 21.01
C GLN A 157 6.95 3.90 20.50
N MET A 158 6.42 4.01 19.29
CA MET A 158 5.66 2.91 18.67
C MET A 158 6.49 1.63 18.54
N LEU A 159 7.78 1.73 18.13
CA LEU A 159 8.68 0.59 18.01
C LEU A 159 9.05 -0.04 19.36
N LEU A 160 9.01 0.70 20.45
CA LEU A 160 9.24 0.16 21.80
C LEU A 160 8.03 -0.62 22.34
N VAL A 161 6.82 -0.17 22.02
CA VAL A 161 5.59 -0.71 22.64
C VAL A 161 4.85 -1.74 21.78
N TYR A 162 5.01 -1.75 20.45
CA TYR A 162 4.20 -2.59 19.57
C TYR A 162 4.32 -4.09 19.87
N ASN A 163 5.50 -4.58 20.23
CA ASN A 163 5.70 -5.99 20.59
C ASN A 163 4.92 -6.35 21.85
N THR A 164 5.02 -5.54 22.89
CA THR A 164 4.31 -5.74 24.16
C THR A 164 2.80 -5.72 23.93
N LEU A 165 2.29 -4.80 23.10
CA LEU A 165 0.87 -4.74 22.76
C LEU A 165 0.40 -6.03 22.07
N ILE A 166 1.17 -6.54 21.09
CA ILE A 166 0.82 -7.79 20.40
C ILE A 166 0.86 -8.99 21.35
N ASP A 167 1.87 -9.06 22.22
CA ASP A 167 2.02 -10.19 23.16
C ASP A 167 0.90 -10.19 24.20
N ASN A 168 0.50 -9.02 24.71
CA ASN A 168 -0.65 -8.88 25.63
C ASN A 168 -1.94 -9.35 24.94
N LEU A 169 -2.22 -8.90 23.71
CA LEU A 169 -3.40 -9.31 22.96
C LEU A 169 -3.44 -10.84 22.70
N ASN A 170 -2.28 -11.42 22.41
CA ASN A 170 -2.18 -12.87 22.21
C ASN A 170 -2.42 -13.64 23.51
N GLN A 171 -2.01 -13.11 24.66
CA GLN A 171 -2.30 -13.70 25.97
C GLN A 171 -3.79 -13.57 26.33
N GLU A 172 -4.39 -12.40 26.12
CA GLU A 172 -5.84 -12.18 26.32
C GLU A 172 -6.67 -13.16 25.49
N LYS A 173 -6.32 -13.35 24.20
CA LYS A 173 -6.98 -14.32 23.32
C LYS A 173 -6.83 -15.77 23.81
N LYS A 174 -5.65 -16.16 24.30
CA LYS A 174 -5.44 -17.50 24.85
C LYS A 174 -6.28 -17.72 26.11
N ASN A 175 -6.37 -16.72 26.96
CA ASN A 175 -7.15 -16.80 28.18
C ASN A 175 -8.65 -16.87 27.90
N SER A 176 -9.15 -16.12 26.90
CA SER A 176 -10.55 -16.15 26.48
C SER A 176 -10.97 -17.45 25.79
N LEU A 177 -10.05 -18.09 25.04
CA LEU A 177 -10.30 -19.37 24.35
C LEU A 177 -10.28 -20.59 25.30
N ALA A 178 -9.64 -20.46 26.46
CA ALA A 178 -9.46 -21.60 27.39
C ALA A 178 -10.70 -21.89 28.24
N GLY A 179 -11.84 -21.20 28.09
CA GLY A 179 -13.05 -21.47 28.85
C GLY A 179 -12.86 -21.34 30.37
N GLN A 180 -11.75 -20.82 30.84
CA GLN A 180 -11.53 -20.51 32.24
C GLN A 180 -12.31 -19.23 32.55
N MET A 181 -13.52 -19.38 33.11
CA MET A 181 -14.12 -18.31 33.90
C MET A 181 -13.05 -17.86 34.90
N SER A 182 -12.66 -16.58 34.82
CA SER A 182 -11.75 -16.02 35.81
C SER A 182 -12.35 -16.24 37.19
N LEU A 183 -11.55 -16.64 38.17
CA LEU A 183 -11.98 -16.76 39.54
C LEU A 183 -12.67 -15.46 40.07
N PHE A 184 -12.31 -14.34 39.46
CA PHE A 184 -12.93 -13.01 39.75
C PHE A 184 -14.32 -12.87 39.13
N ASP A 185 -14.67 -13.56 38.04
CA ASP A 185 -16.03 -13.52 37.48
C ASP A 185 -17.00 -14.32 38.33
N LEU A 186 -16.53 -15.39 39.01
CA LEU A 186 -17.32 -16.16 39.97
C LEU A 186 -17.64 -15.37 41.25
N VAL A 187 -16.68 -14.58 41.75
CA VAL A 187 -16.87 -13.74 42.94
C VAL A 187 -17.86 -12.61 42.67
N SER A 188 -17.87 -12.02 41.49
CA SER A 188 -18.78 -10.93 41.13
C SER A 188 -20.24 -11.35 40.95
N GLU A 189 -20.54 -12.63 40.70
CA GLU A 189 -21.91 -13.15 40.64
C GLU A 189 -22.47 -13.51 41.99
N GLU A 190 -21.63 -13.90 42.96
CA GLU A 190 -22.09 -14.17 44.35
C GLU A 190 -22.38 -12.85 45.11
N GLU A 191 -21.60 -11.79 44.87
CA GLU A 191 -21.87 -10.47 45.48
C GLU A 191 -23.13 -9.77 44.93
N LYS A 192 -23.62 -10.13 43.74
CA LYS A 192 -24.86 -9.60 43.16
C LYS A 192 -26.11 -10.36 43.62
N LYS A 193 -25.98 -11.47 44.36
CA LYS A 193 -27.08 -12.29 44.87
C LYS A 193 -27.27 -12.20 46.41
N ALA A 194 -26.42 -11.43 47.09
CA ALA A 194 -26.55 -11.06 48.48
C ALA A 194 -27.13 -9.67 48.64
#